data_c84005a6e1d31ad45f5d7c1c0cff689d
#
_entry.id   c84005a6e1d31ad45f5d7c1c0cff689d
#
_cell.length_a   1.000
_cell.length_b   1.000
_cell.length_c   1.000
_cell.angle_alpha   90.00
_cell.angle_beta   90.00
_cell.angle_gamma   90.00
#
_symmetry.space_group_name_H-M   'P 1'
#
loop_
_entity.id
_entity.type
_entity.pdbx_description
1 polymer ?
#
loop_
_entity_poly.entity_id
_entity_poly.type
_entity_poly.pdbx_seq_one_letter_code
_entity_poly.pdbx_strand_id
1 'polypeptide(L)'
;MRCEIILKDEVNCKVEGLDLDTRRKCEKKLKFFLPYAYHVPAYKLGRWDGCISYFTVGGVTFINLLEKILPTIIDAGYEPVIVDNRKQYTWDFPEITKDTYKEITWPKGHPAEGQPIELRDYQVEVINKYLSTPHCLQEIATGAGKTLITAALSHQVEPVSYTHLTLPTSDLV
;
A
#
# COMPACT_ATOMS: atom_id res chain seq x y z
N MET A 1 20.22 -15.52 19.31
CA MET A 1 19.09 -15.09 20.17
C MET A 1 17.83 -15.10 19.33
N ARG A 2 16.64 -15.33 19.92
CA ARG A 2 15.37 -15.32 19.16
C ARG A 2 14.72 -13.95 19.27
N CYS A 3 14.16 -13.43 18.17
CA CYS A 3 13.28 -12.25 18.17
C CYS A 3 11.97 -12.57 17.43
N GLU A 4 10.91 -11.88 17.78
CA GLU A 4 9.58 -12.12 17.21
C GLU A 4 9.15 -10.92 16.36
N ILE A 5 8.68 -11.20 15.14
CA ILE A 5 8.10 -10.22 14.24
C ILE A 5 6.60 -10.45 14.22
N ILE A 6 5.88 -9.63 14.97
CA ILE A 6 4.44 -9.74 15.14
C ILE A 6 3.75 -8.90 14.07
N LEU A 7 3.06 -9.55 13.14
CA LEU A 7 2.23 -8.88 12.15
C LEU A 7 0.89 -8.51 12.79
N LYS A 8 0.61 -7.21 12.92
CA LYS A 8 -0.59 -6.71 13.59
C LYS A 8 -1.78 -6.56 12.63
N ASP A 9 -1.49 -6.01 11.48
CA ASP A 9 -2.43 -5.77 10.40
C ASP A 9 -1.70 -5.85 9.05
N GLU A 10 -2.34 -5.47 7.96
CA GLU A 10 -1.78 -5.55 6.60
C GLU A 10 -0.63 -4.56 6.34
N VAL A 11 -0.43 -3.60 7.24
CA VAL A 11 0.55 -2.52 7.08
C VAL A 11 1.59 -2.55 8.19
N ASN A 12 1.19 -2.78 9.43
CA ASN A 12 1.99 -2.58 10.62
C ASN A 12 2.49 -3.89 11.22
N CYS A 13 3.74 -3.89 11.65
CA CYS A 13 4.32 -4.96 12.42
C CYS A 13 5.12 -4.42 13.62
N LYS A 14 5.41 -5.30 14.56
CA LYS A 14 6.23 -5.02 15.73
C LYS A 14 7.31 -6.07 15.88
N VAL A 15 8.55 -5.63 16.06
CA VAL A 15 9.69 -6.51 16.32
C VAL A 15 9.96 -6.49 17.82
N GLU A 16 9.83 -7.64 18.46
CA GLU A 16 10.07 -7.85 19.90
C GLU A 16 11.29 -8.73 20.15
N GLY A 17 11.86 -8.61 21.35
CA GLY A 17 13.03 -9.42 21.75
C GLY A 17 14.38 -8.86 21.33
N LEU A 18 14.44 -7.71 20.64
CA LEU A 18 15.70 -7.04 20.32
C LEU A 18 16.23 -6.22 21.51
N ASP A 19 17.54 -6.17 21.67
CA ASP A 19 18.21 -5.23 22.58
C ASP A 19 18.10 -3.78 22.08
N LEU A 20 18.43 -2.85 22.96
CA LEU A 20 18.31 -1.42 22.65
C LEU A 20 19.30 -0.96 21.56
N ASP A 21 20.49 -1.57 21.49
CA ASP A 21 21.50 -1.20 20.50
C ASP A 21 21.05 -1.62 19.08
N THR A 22 20.56 -2.85 18.94
CA THR A 22 20.02 -3.35 17.67
C THR A 22 18.80 -2.56 17.24
N ARG A 23 17.89 -2.18 18.16
CA ARG A 23 16.75 -1.31 17.85
C ARG A 23 17.18 0.05 17.32
N ARG A 24 18.19 0.67 17.92
CA ARG A 24 18.76 1.94 17.46
C ARG A 24 19.43 1.83 16.09
N LYS A 25 20.07 0.69 15.79
CA LYS A 25 20.62 0.42 14.45
C LYS A 25 19.49 0.32 13.40
N CYS A 26 18.42 -0.39 13.71
CA CYS A 26 17.25 -0.47 12.84
C CYS A 26 16.57 0.91 12.64
N GLU A 27 16.42 1.68 13.72
CA GLU A 27 15.89 3.05 13.66
C GLU A 27 16.75 3.92 12.75
N LYS A 28 18.07 3.92 12.93
CA LYS A 28 19.00 4.70 12.11
C LYS A 28 18.92 4.32 10.64
N LYS A 29 18.73 3.04 10.33
CA LYS A 29 18.62 2.53 8.95
C LYS A 29 17.34 2.99 8.24
N LEU A 30 16.26 3.19 8.98
CA LEU A 30 14.97 3.64 8.48
C LEU A 30 14.67 5.11 8.85
N LYS A 31 15.71 5.89 9.15
CA LYS A 31 15.60 7.32 9.44
C LYS A 31 16.01 8.12 8.22
N PHE A 32 15.13 9.02 7.76
CA PHE A 32 15.35 9.83 6.57
C PHE A 32 15.18 11.29 6.88
N PHE A 33 16.11 12.11 6.40
CA PHE A 33 16.00 13.56 6.46
C PHE A 33 14.99 14.05 5.42
N LEU A 34 14.13 14.97 5.83
CA LEU A 34 13.10 15.53 4.97
C LEU A 34 13.62 16.83 4.33
N PRO A 35 13.72 16.92 2.98
CA PRO A 35 14.29 18.10 2.32
C PRO A 35 13.58 19.42 2.68
N TYR A 36 12.29 19.36 2.96
CA TYR A 36 11.52 20.54 3.36
C TYR A 36 11.71 20.94 4.83
N ALA A 37 12.45 20.18 5.62
CA ALA A 37 12.70 20.48 7.05
C ALA A 37 13.27 21.89 7.25
N TYR A 38 14.09 22.36 6.33
CA TYR A 38 14.67 23.71 6.36
C TYR A 38 13.63 24.83 6.41
N HIS A 39 12.40 24.58 5.97
CA HIS A 39 11.30 25.52 6.00
C HIS A 39 10.43 25.43 7.25
N VAL A 40 10.63 24.37 8.06
CA VAL A 40 9.81 24.11 9.26
C VAL A 40 10.36 24.89 10.46
N PRO A 41 9.53 25.67 11.18
CA PRO A 41 9.97 26.43 12.36
C PRO A 41 10.61 25.56 13.46
N ALA A 42 10.07 24.35 13.69
CA ALA A 42 10.60 23.44 14.70
C ALA A 42 12.04 23.00 14.40
N TYR A 43 12.41 22.82 13.13
CA TYR A 43 13.77 22.54 12.72
C TYR A 43 14.67 23.74 12.93
N LYS A 44 14.25 24.94 12.51
CA LYS A 44 15.00 26.20 12.68
C LYS A 44 15.28 26.54 14.14
N LEU A 45 14.37 26.14 15.04
CA LEU A 45 14.50 26.34 16.50
C LEU A 45 15.25 25.19 17.19
N GLY A 46 15.76 24.21 16.46
CA GLY A 46 16.46 23.06 17.04
C GLY A 46 15.58 22.09 17.84
N ARG A 47 14.25 22.19 17.73
CA ARG A 47 13.30 21.32 18.43
C ARG A 47 13.01 20.00 17.72
N TRP A 48 13.42 19.89 16.48
CA TRP A 48 13.29 18.71 15.63
C TRP A 48 14.51 18.59 14.74
N ASP A 49 14.99 17.39 14.52
CA ASP A 49 16.21 17.09 13.73
C ASP A 49 15.97 17.01 12.22
N GLY A 50 14.76 17.31 11.75
CA GLY A 50 14.41 17.28 10.34
C GLY A 50 14.21 15.88 9.77
N CYS A 51 14.27 14.86 10.60
CA CYS A 51 14.16 13.47 10.18
C CYS A 51 12.81 12.86 10.53
N ILE A 52 12.40 11.89 9.74
CA ILE A 52 11.33 10.95 10.04
C ILE A 52 11.94 9.55 10.20
N SER A 53 11.50 8.81 11.22
CA SER A 53 11.88 7.42 11.42
C SER A 53 10.69 6.51 11.19
N TYR A 54 10.89 5.50 10.35
CA TYR A 54 9.90 4.45 10.07
C TYR A 54 10.08 3.21 10.95
N PHE A 55 11.03 3.24 11.88
CA PHE A 55 11.20 2.25 12.93
C PHE A 55 11.28 2.98 14.26
N THR A 56 10.37 2.66 15.17
CA THR A 56 10.37 3.25 16.51
C THR A 56 11.30 2.45 17.44
N VAL A 57 11.87 3.10 18.47
CA VAL A 57 12.64 2.39 19.51
C VAL A 57 11.80 1.32 20.21
N GLY A 58 10.47 1.45 20.20
CA GLY A 58 9.52 0.44 20.66
C GLY A 58 9.40 -0.79 19.75
N GLY A 59 10.08 -0.80 18.60
CA GLY A 59 10.08 -1.91 17.64
C GLY A 59 8.95 -1.89 16.62
N VAL A 60 8.15 -0.83 16.56
CA VAL A 60 7.04 -0.73 15.58
C VAL A 60 7.58 -0.23 14.25
N THR A 61 7.20 -0.90 13.16
CA THR A 61 7.56 -0.55 11.78
C THR A 61 6.49 -1.05 10.80
N PHE A 62 6.72 -0.86 9.51
CA PHE A 62 5.85 -1.32 8.44
C PHE A 62 6.34 -2.65 7.86
N ILE A 63 5.41 -3.54 7.48
CA ILE A 63 5.72 -4.86 6.94
C ILE A 63 6.63 -4.78 5.71
N ASN A 64 6.35 -3.85 4.79
CA ASN A 64 7.14 -3.65 3.57
C ASN A 64 8.56 -3.10 3.81
N LEU A 65 8.88 -2.68 5.03
CA LEU A 65 10.22 -2.23 5.41
C LEU A 65 11.03 -3.29 6.16
N LEU A 66 10.42 -4.44 6.48
CA LEU A 66 11.10 -5.54 7.18
C LEU A 66 12.32 -6.02 6.40
N GLU A 67 12.21 -6.15 5.10
CA GLU A 67 13.30 -6.59 4.22
C GLU A 67 14.57 -5.74 4.37
N LYS A 68 14.41 -4.44 4.66
CA LYS A 68 15.54 -3.52 4.87
C LYS A 68 16.23 -3.71 6.22
N ILE A 69 15.52 -4.12 7.27
CA ILE A 69 16.07 -4.27 8.63
C ILE A 69 16.45 -5.69 8.99
N LEU A 70 15.86 -6.70 8.32
CA LEU A 70 16.18 -8.11 8.56
C LEU A 70 17.69 -8.41 8.55
N PRO A 71 18.49 -7.94 7.58
CA PRO A 71 19.94 -8.16 7.62
C PRO A 71 20.59 -7.62 8.90
N THR A 72 20.17 -6.43 9.38
CA THR A 72 20.72 -5.83 10.61
C THR A 72 20.39 -6.66 11.84
N ILE A 73 19.20 -7.27 11.87
CA ILE A 73 18.76 -8.14 12.96
C ILE A 73 19.55 -9.46 12.96
N ILE A 74 19.73 -10.04 11.77
CA ILE A 74 20.48 -11.31 11.59
C ILE A 74 21.97 -11.10 11.92
N ASP A 75 22.58 -10.01 11.43
CA ASP A 75 23.98 -9.66 11.72
C ASP A 75 24.22 -9.42 13.21
N ALA A 76 23.21 -9.00 13.96
CA ALA A 76 23.26 -8.87 15.42
C ALA A 76 23.09 -10.22 16.15
N GLY A 77 22.97 -11.34 15.42
CA GLY A 77 22.88 -12.69 15.99
C GLY A 77 21.46 -13.10 16.42
N TYR A 78 20.44 -12.41 15.92
CA TYR A 78 19.04 -12.78 16.17
C TYR A 78 18.48 -13.67 15.07
N GLU A 79 17.65 -14.63 15.47
CA GLU A 79 16.84 -15.48 14.60
C GLU A 79 15.41 -14.95 14.61
N PRO A 80 14.95 -14.31 13.52
CA PRO A 80 13.59 -13.76 13.46
C PRO A 80 12.55 -14.85 13.25
N VAL A 81 11.49 -14.81 14.06
CA VAL A 81 10.31 -15.68 13.93
C VAL A 81 9.10 -14.81 13.66
N ILE A 82 8.37 -15.13 12.60
CA ILE A 82 7.15 -14.41 12.23
C ILE A 82 5.97 -14.98 13.03
N VAL A 83 5.25 -14.08 13.70
CA VAL A 83 3.99 -14.37 14.40
C VAL A 83 2.89 -13.58 13.68
N ASP A 84 2.06 -14.27 12.92
CA ASP A 84 0.97 -13.65 12.18
C ASP A 84 -0.31 -13.63 13.00
N ASN A 85 -0.66 -12.45 13.50
CA ASN A 85 -1.89 -12.21 14.27
C ASN A 85 -3.00 -11.55 13.42
N ARG A 86 -2.80 -11.47 12.11
CA ARG A 86 -3.79 -10.88 11.22
C ARG A 86 -4.98 -11.79 11.04
N LYS A 87 -6.14 -11.21 10.81
CA LYS A 87 -7.30 -11.95 10.33
C LYS A 87 -6.98 -12.44 8.91
N GLN A 88 -6.88 -13.74 8.75
CA GLN A 88 -6.73 -14.32 7.42
C GLN A 88 -8.06 -14.21 6.68
N TYR A 89 -8.07 -13.42 5.63
CA TYR A 89 -9.15 -13.38 4.65
C TYR A 89 -8.70 -14.17 3.43
N THR A 90 -9.44 -15.20 3.07
CA THR A 90 -9.25 -15.87 1.78
C THR A 90 -9.99 -15.04 0.73
N TRP A 91 -9.24 -14.39 -0.14
CA TRP A 91 -9.78 -13.66 -1.27
C TRP A 91 -9.73 -14.58 -2.47
N ASP A 92 -10.87 -15.09 -2.86
CA ASP A 92 -11.03 -15.87 -4.09
C ASP A 92 -11.90 -15.07 -5.06
N PHE A 93 -11.24 -14.30 -5.90
CA PHE A 93 -11.91 -13.51 -6.92
C PHE A 93 -11.83 -14.23 -8.26
N PRO A 94 -12.94 -14.31 -9.01
CA PRO A 94 -12.92 -14.85 -10.36
C PRO A 94 -12.04 -13.98 -11.25
N GLU A 95 -11.34 -14.62 -12.16
CA GLU A 95 -10.52 -13.93 -13.14
C GLU A 95 -11.43 -13.13 -14.11
N ILE A 96 -11.07 -11.87 -14.32
CA ILE A 96 -11.78 -10.97 -15.24
C ILE A 96 -11.29 -11.16 -16.66
N THR A 97 -12.22 -11.15 -17.59
CA THR A 97 -11.98 -11.17 -19.04
C THR A 97 -12.44 -9.84 -19.67
N LYS A 98 -12.16 -9.64 -20.95
CA LYS A 98 -12.64 -8.48 -21.70
C LYS A 98 -14.16 -8.34 -21.66
N ASP A 99 -14.84 -9.46 -21.61
CA ASP A 99 -16.28 -9.60 -21.78
C ASP A 99 -17.05 -9.58 -20.46
N THR A 100 -16.36 -9.53 -19.33
CA THR A 100 -16.95 -9.62 -17.99
C THR A 100 -18.06 -8.58 -17.76
N TYR A 101 -17.96 -7.42 -18.39
CA TYR A 101 -18.91 -6.30 -18.22
C TYR A 101 -19.76 -6.01 -19.47
N LYS A 102 -19.83 -6.92 -20.44
CA LYS A 102 -20.62 -6.71 -21.68
C LYS A 102 -22.12 -6.49 -21.47
N GLU A 103 -22.65 -6.96 -20.35
CA GLU A 103 -24.07 -6.72 -20.00
C GLU A 103 -24.32 -5.29 -19.52
N ILE A 104 -23.25 -4.55 -19.15
CA ILE A 104 -23.33 -3.16 -18.71
C ILE A 104 -23.05 -2.25 -19.91
N THR A 105 -23.89 -1.24 -20.10
CA THR A 105 -23.72 -0.28 -21.18
C THR A 105 -23.21 1.06 -20.67
N TRP A 106 -22.49 1.79 -21.53
CA TRP A 106 -22.04 3.13 -21.21
C TRP A 106 -23.22 4.07 -20.90
N PRO A 107 -23.13 4.85 -19.83
CA PRO A 107 -24.19 5.74 -19.39
C PRO A 107 -24.42 6.90 -20.37
N LYS A 108 -25.60 7.54 -20.21
CA LYS A 108 -25.97 8.73 -20.97
C LYS A 108 -24.94 9.84 -20.83
N GLY A 109 -24.57 10.46 -21.95
CA GLY A 109 -23.57 11.53 -22.01
C GLY A 109 -22.14 11.03 -22.25
N HIS A 110 -21.90 9.72 -22.31
CA HIS A 110 -20.61 9.19 -22.72
C HIS A 110 -20.51 9.08 -24.26
N PRO A 111 -19.33 9.30 -24.89
CA PRO A 111 -19.19 9.17 -26.36
C PRO A 111 -19.61 7.80 -26.93
N ALA A 112 -19.55 6.76 -26.14
CA ALA A 112 -19.98 5.41 -26.48
C ALA A 112 -21.34 5.03 -25.84
N GLU A 113 -22.20 6.01 -25.54
CA GLU A 113 -23.52 5.80 -24.91
C GLU A 113 -24.29 4.63 -25.52
N GLY A 114 -24.78 3.73 -24.68
CA GLY A 114 -25.56 2.56 -25.08
C GLY A 114 -24.76 1.39 -25.63
N GLN A 115 -23.47 1.55 -25.88
CA GLN A 115 -22.59 0.43 -26.26
C GLN A 115 -22.19 -0.39 -25.03
N PRO A 116 -21.97 -1.71 -25.15
CA PRO A 116 -21.48 -2.54 -24.05
C PRO A 116 -20.09 -2.09 -23.59
N ILE A 117 -19.81 -2.26 -22.29
CA ILE A 117 -18.50 -2.00 -21.75
C ILE A 117 -17.58 -3.18 -22.06
N GLU A 118 -16.56 -2.94 -22.85
CA GLU A 118 -15.53 -3.91 -23.18
C GLU A 118 -14.17 -3.41 -22.63
N LEU A 119 -13.52 -4.24 -21.83
CA LEU A 119 -12.21 -3.90 -21.25
C LEU A 119 -11.10 -4.12 -22.28
N ARG A 120 -10.10 -3.23 -22.26
CA ARG A 120 -8.88 -3.38 -23.05
C ARG A 120 -7.94 -4.41 -22.39
N ASP A 121 -7.08 -5.04 -23.18
CA ASP A 121 -6.16 -6.10 -22.69
C ASP A 121 -5.39 -5.68 -21.44
N TYR A 122 -4.76 -4.52 -21.47
CA TYR A 122 -3.99 -4.03 -20.34
C TYR A 122 -4.86 -3.71 -19.10
N GLN A 123 -6.14 -3.34 -19.28
CA GLN A 123 -7.07 -3.12 -18.16
C GLN A 123 -7.40 -4.44 -17.46
N VAL A 124 -7.64 -5.48 -18.25
CA VAL A 124 -7.84 -6.85 -17.74
C VAL A 124 -6.62 -7.32 -16.96
N GLU A 125 -5.42 -7.15 -17.52
CA GLU A 125 -4.16 -7.52 -16.88
C GLU A 125 -3.96 -6.80 -15.53
N VAL A 126 -4.17 -5.48 -15.51
CA VAL A 126 -4.03 -4.64 -14.32
C VAL A 126 -5.02 -5.06 -13.24
N ILE A 127 -6.28 -5.32 -13.60
CA ILE A 127 -7.32 -5.74 -12.65
C ILE A 127 -6.98 -7.11 -12.07
N ASN A 128 -6.68 -8.10 -12.90
CA ASN A 128 -6.36 -9.45 -12.44
C ASN A 128 -5.09 -9.48 -11.57
N LYS A 129 -4.08 -8.66 -11.90
CA LYS A 129 -2.90 -8.51 -11.07
C LYS A 129 -3.22 -7.94 -9.69
N TYR A 130 -4.13 -6.96 -9.59
CA TYR A 130 -4.59 -6.45 -8.31
C TYR A 130 -5.37 -7.49 -7.52
N LEU A 131 -6.26 -8.24 -8.17
CA LEU A 131 -7.05 -9.27 -7.52
C LEU A 131 -6.18 -10.41 -6.96
N SER A 132 -5.07 -10.72 -7.63
CA SER A 132 -4.09 -11.72 -7.16
C SER A 132 -3.10 -11.17 -6.14
N THR A 133 -2.81 -9.87 -6.16
CA THR A 133 -1.80 -9.21 -5.30
C THR A 133 -2.32 -7.84 -4.87
N PRO A 134 -3.19 -7.77 -3.84
CA PRO A 134 -3.92 -6.55 -3.47
C PRO A 134 -3.03 -5.40 -2.99
N HIS A 135 -1.79 -5.67 -2.59
CA HIS A 135 -0.82 -4.65 -2.20
C HIS A 135 0.16 -4.37 -3.34
N CYS A 136 -0.27 -3.65 -4.36
CA CYS A 136 0.57 -3.28 -5.49
C CYS A 136 0.46 -1.79 -5.85
N LEU A 137 1.56 -1.22 -6.33
CA LEU A 137 1.57 0.08 -6.99
C LEU A 137 1.48 -0.14 -8.50
N GLN A 138 0.49 0.49 -9.12
CA GLN A 138 0.27 0.38 -10.57
C GLN A 138 0.48 1.75 -11.22
N GLU A 139 1.44 1.83 -12.12
CA GLU A 139 1.69 3.01 -12.91
C GLU A 139 0.92 2.90 -14.24
N ILE A 140 -0.07 3.74 -14.40
CA ILE A 140 -0.98 3.74 -15.55
C ILE A 140 -1.00 5.13 -16.18
N ALA A 141 -0.81 5.21 -17.49
CA ALA A 141 -0.77 6.46 -18.24
C ALA A 141 -2.06 7.28 -18.10
N THR A 142 -1.97 8.60 -18.25
CA THR A 142 -3.12 9.49 -18.31
C THR A 142 -3.98 9.13 -19.53
N GLY A 143 -5.30 9.13 -19.37
CA GLY A 143 -6.22 8.74 -20.44
C GLY A 143 -6.41 7.23 -20.67
N ALA A 144 -5.67 6.37 -19.97
CA ALA A 144 -5.80 4.91 -20.10
C ALA A 144 -7.03 4.29 -19.39
N GLY A 145 -7.96 5.11 -18.89
CA GLY A 145 -9.20 4.62 -18.27
C GLY A 145 -9.03 4.16 -16.82
N LYS A 146 -8.21 4.84 -16.02
CA LYS A 146 -8.04 4.57 -14.58
C LYS A 146 -9.37 4.47 -13.84
N THR A 147 -10.31 5.37 -14.15
CA THR A 147 -11.64 5.39 -13.55
C THR A 147 -12.42 4.10 -13.84
N LEU A 148 -12.33 3.58 -15.06
CA LEU A 148 -12.97 2.32 -15.42
C LEU A 148 -12.34 1.13 -14.68
N ILE A 149 -10.99 1.11 -14.56
CA ILE A 149 -10.28 0.09 -13.79
C ILE A 149 -10.71 0.13 -12.32
N THR A 150 -10.77 1.33 -11.72
CA THR A 150 -11.23 1.49 -10.33
C THR A 150 -12.68 1.06 -10.14
N ALA A 151 -13.58 1.42 -11.08
CA ALA A 151 -14.97 1.00 -11.04
C ALA A 151 -15.12 -0.53 -11.17
N ALA A 152 -14.37 -1.15 -12.07
CA ALA A 152 -14.33 -2.60 -12.24
C ALA A 152 -13.83 -3.32 -10.98
N LEU A 153 -12.75 -2.82 -10.36
CA LEU A 153 -12.24 -3.34 -9.09
C LEU A 153 -13.26 -3.19 -7.96
N SER A 154 -13.90 -2.02 -7.85
CA SER A 154 -14.94 -1.79 -6.83
C SER A 154 -16.12 -2.75 -7.00
N HIS A 155 -16.49 -3.07 -8.24
CA HIS A 155 -17.56 -4.00 -8.53
C HIS A 155 -17.21 -5.45 -8.16
N GLN A 156 -15.93 -5.83 -8.30
CA GLN A 156 -15.46 -7.19 -7.95
C GLN A 156 -15.28 -7.40 -6.45
N VAL A 157 -14.80 -6.38 -5.75
CA VAL A 157 -14.46 -6.48 -4.31
C VAL A 157 -15.70 -6.43 -3.42
N GLU A 158 -16.87 -6.19 -3.99
CA GLU A 158 -18.20 -6.02 -3.36
C GLU A 158 -18.29 -5.92 -1.82
N PRO A 159 -19.37 -5.35 -1.35
CA PRO A 159 -19.70 -3.96 -1.09
C PRO A 159 -19.35 -3.61 0.34
N VAL A 160 -18.11 -3.55 0.68
CA VAL A 160 -17.74 -2.81 1.89
C VAL A 160 -17.71 -1.34 1.50
N SER A 161 -18.90 -0.77 1.57
CA SER A 161 -19.21 0.66 1.57
C SER A 161 -18.01 1.61 1.45
N TYR A 162 -17.72 2.03 0.24
CA TYR A 162 -16.93 3.23 0.01
C TYR A 162 -17.83 4.45 0.08
N THR A 163 -18.01 4.99 1.27
CA THR A 163 -18.73 6.24 1.46
C THR A 163 -17.92 7.47 1.05
N HIS A 164 -16.63 7.35 0.76
CA HIS A 164 -15.79 8.49 0.36
C HIS A 164 -14.69 8.10 -0.63
N LEU A 165 -15.04 7.91 -1.89
CA LEU A 165 -14.13 8.18 -2.98
C LEU A 165 -14.36 9.63 -3.43
N THR A 166 -13.89 10.59 -2.67
CA THR A 166 -13.65 11.91 -3.20
C THR A 166 -12.37 11.84 -4.01
N LEU A 167 -12.49 11.53 -5.28
CA LEU A 167 -11.45 11.91 -6.23
C LEU A 167 -11.38 13.42 -6.17
N PRO A 168 -10.19 14.02 -5.96
CA PRO A 168 -10.02 15.43 -6.21
C PRO A 168 -10.27 15.63 -7.71
N THR A 169 -11.48 15.99 -8.07
CA THR A 169 -11.73 16.62 -9.33
C THR A 169 -11.01 17.95 -9.21
N SER A 170 -9.79 18.01 -9.76
CA SER A 170 -9.19 19.30 -10.06
C SER A 170 -10.17 19.99 -11.01
N ASP A 171 -10.88 20.95 -10.48
CA ASP A 171 -11.59 21.93 -11.30
C ASP A 171 -10.52 22.63 -12.13
N LEU A 172 -10.33 22.15 -13.33
CA LEU A 172 -9.64 22.88 -14.37
C LEU A 172 -10.66 23.86 -14.95
N VAL A 173 -10.63 25.09 -14.42
CA VAL A 173 -11.07 26.28 -15.14
C VAL A 173 -10.02 26.65 -16.15
#